data_5de7ae77cbc045aac6e92b7edef80794
#
_entry.id   5de7ae77cbc045aac6e92b7edef80794
#
_cell.length_a   1.000
_cell.length_b   1.000
_cell.length_c   1.000
_cell.angle_alpha   90.00
_cell.angle_beta   90.00
_cell.angle_gamma   90.00
#
_symmetry.space_group_name_H-M   'P 1'
#
loop_
_entity.id
_entity.type
_entity.pdbx_description
1 polymer ?
#
loop_
_entity_poly.entity_id
_entity_poly.type
_entity_poly.pdbx_seq_one_letter_code
_entity_poly.pdbx_strand_id
1 'polypeptide(L)'
;MASKTYREFAASIIETLESLGLQYAIGGSFASSTYGEARTTMDIDISIVLPESEMQRLVEAIQQLGYYVFLDSIVDALIQNMPFNIIDATSGYKADIFLVAPTPLDQSVLARSRRMVYDTTTNATARLYSPEDVIIYKLKYFLMGRSQKHLRDIGAILIVQGTALDYGYIAHWAQEVGATEVWNQLLAEYRRTSSQSSPDV
;
A
#
# COMPACT_ATOMS: atom_id res chain seq x y z
N MET A 1 -26.93 15.22 -4.75
CA MET A 1 -26.30 14.43 -3.66
C MET A 1 -24.95 15.07 -3.37
N ALA A 2 -24.53 15.21 -2.11
CA ALA A 2 -23.18 15.70 -1.80
C ALA A 2 -22.17 14.70 -2.36
N SER A 3 -21.09 15.21 -2.98
CA SER A 3 -19.99 14.37 -3.46
C SER A 3 -19.34 13.70 -2.26
N LYS A 4 -19.13 12.37 -2.34
CA LYS A 4 -18.39 11.63 -1.31
C LYS A 4 -16.97 12.20 -1.19
N THR A 5 -16.45 12.23 0.01
CA THR A 5 -15.04 12.52 0.25
C THR A 5 -14.19 11.30 -0.10
N TYR A 6 -12.90 11.53 -0.33
CA TYR A 6 -11.95 10.42 -0.54
C TYR A 6 -11.95 9.40 0.62
N ARG A 7 -12.11 9.88 1.87
CA ARG A 7 -12.18 9.02 3.05
C ARG A 7 -13.41 8.12 3.05
N GLU A 8 -14.57 8.66 2.69
CA GLU A 8 -15.82 7.88 2.57
C GLU A 8 -15.74 6.86 1.44
N PHE A 9 -15.09 7.21 0.32
CA PHE A 9 -14.82 6.27 -0.77
C PHE A 9 -13.93 5.12 -0.28
N ALA A 10 -12.79 5.43 0.33
CA ALA A 10 -11.87 4.41 0.86
C ALA A 10 -12.55 3.53 1.93
N ALA A 11 -13.28 4.15 2.86
CA ALA A 11 -14.01 3.44 3.91
C ALA A 11 -15.01 2.43 3.34
N SER A 12 -15.81 2.83 2.35
CA SER A 12 -16.83 1.94 1.77
C SER A 12 -16.22 0.72 1.06
N ILE A 13 -15.04 0.87 0.44
CA ILE A 13 -14.32 -0.27 -0.16
C ILE A 13 -13.79 -1.20 0.94
N ILE A 14 -13.14 -0.64 1.97
CA ILE A 14 -12.58 -1.40 3.09
C ILE A 14 -13.69 -2.20 3.80
N GLU A 15 -14.82 -1.56 4.12
CA GLU A 15 -15.98 -2.21 4.74
C GLU A 15 -16.55 -3.34 3.86
N THR A 16 -16.57 -3.14 2.54
CA THR A 16 -17.00 -4.19 1.61
C THR A 16 -16.06 -5.38 1.64
N LEU A 17 -14.74 -5.16 1.58
CA LEU A 17 -13.75 -6.25 1.67
C LEU A 17 -13.87 -7.01 2.99
N GLU A 18 -14.05 -6.29 4.11
CA GLU A 18 -14.24 -6.89 5.43
C GLU A 18 -15.56 -7.68 5.53
N SER A 19 -16.64 -7.15 4.98
CA SER A 19 -17.97 -7.83 4.99
C SER A 19 -17.97 -9.12 4.16
N LEU A 20 -17.17 -9.17 3.11
CA LEU A 20 -16.94 -10.37 2.27
C LEU A 20 -15.95 -11.34 2.90
N GLY A 21 -15.30 -10.97 4.01
CA GLY A 21 -14.28 -11.78 4.68
C GLY A 21 -12.98 -11.91 3.87
N LEU A 22 -12.74 -10.99 2.91
CA LEU A 22 -11.54 -11.02 2.09
C LEU A 22 -10.33 -10.50 2.87
N GLN A 23 -9.23 -11.21 2.78
CA GLN A 23 -7.96 -10.75 3.34
C GLN A 23 -7.39 -9.64 2.45
N TYR A 24 -7.02 -8.52 3.06
CA TYR A 24 -6.50 -7.36 2.37
C TYR A 24 -5.43 -6.63 3.19
N ALA A 25 -4.66 -5.77 2.54
CA ALA A 25 -3.83 -4.76 3.19
C ALA A 25 -3.61 -3.56 2.26
N ILE A 26 -3.62 -2.35 2.84
CA ILE A 26 -3.39 -1.10 2.13
C ILE A 26 -1.88 -0.83 2.08
N GLY A 27 -1.38 -0.57 0.89
CA GLY A 27 0.02 -0.23 0.62
C GLY A 27 0.21 1.19 0.08
N GLY A 28 1.13 1.30 -0.87
CA GLY A 28 1.33 2.48 -1.70
C GLY A 28 1.59 3.79 -0.98
N SER A 29 1.03 4.84 -1.53
CA SER A 29 1.19 6.22 -1.02
C SER A 29 0.47 6.45 0.29
N PHE A 30 -0.67 5.79 0.49
CA PHE A 30 -1.46 5.90 1.72
C PHE A 30 -0.65 5.36 2.91
N ALA A 31 -0.14 4.14 2.82
CA ALA A 31 0.67 3.54 3.87
C ALA A 31 1.97 4.32 4.11
N SER A 32 2.66 4.79 3.06
CA SER A 32 3.88 5.57 3.25
C SER A 32 3.65 6.91 3.95
N SER A 33 2.48 7.55 3.72
CA SER A 33 2.12 8.78 4.43
C SER A 33 1.78 8.54 5.91
N THR A 34 1.37 7.34 6.25
CA THR A 34 1.12 6.94 7.66
C THR A 34 2.42 6.76 8.44
N TYR A 35 3.47 6.24 7.79
CA TYR A 35 4.75 5.93 8.43
C TYR A 35 5.85 6.98 8.22
N GLY A 36 5.67 7.89 7.28
CA GLY A 36 6.64 8.92 6.93
C GLY A 36 6.01 10.31 6.94
N GLU A 37 6.32 11.09 5.92
CA GLU A 37 5.76 12.44 5.77
C GLU A 37 4.32 12.37 5.26
N ALA A 38 3.41 13.02 5.99
CA ALA A 38 2.00 13.08 5.63
C ALA A 38 1.83 13.92 4.34
N ARG A 39 1.19 13.32 3.33
CA ARG A 39 0.84 14.00 2.08
C ARG A 39 -0.52 13.56 1.57
N THR A 40 -1.18 14.43 0.84
CA THR A 40 -2.44 14.10 0.19
C THR A 40 -2.22 13.07 -0.92
N THR A 41 -3.04 12.03 -0.93
CA THR A 41 -3.16 11.08 -2.04
C THR A 41 -4.63 10.99 -2.44
N MET A 42 -4.89 10.77 -3.73
CA MET A 42 -6.24 10.58 -4.27
C MET A 42 -6.44 9.15 -4.79
N ASP A 43 -5.39 8.34 -4.73
CA ASP A 43 -5.42 6.92 -5.10
C ASP A 43 -5.13 6.08 -3.86
N ILE A 44 -5.87 5.00 -3.69
CA ILE A 44 -5.63 4.00 -2.65
C ILE A 44 -5.17 2.70 -3.30
N ASP A 45 -4.03 2.19 -2.87
CA ASP A 45 -3.45 0.93 -3.32
C ASP A 45 -3.82 -0.17 -2.32
N ILE A 46 -4.62 -1.15 -2.73
CA ILE A 46 -5.08 -2.24 -1.86
C ILE A 46 -4.68 -3.58 -2.46
N SER A 47 -3.95 -4.39 -1.70
CA SER A 47 -3.68 -5.78 -2.04
C SER A 47 -4.72 -6.69 -1.41
N ILE A 48 -5.30 -7.60 -2.19
CA ILE A 48 -6.33 -8.52 -1.73
C ILE A 48 -6.00 -9.97 -2.12
N VAL A 49 -6.39 -10.91 -1.26
CA VAL A 49 -6.50 -12.33 -1.62
C VAL A 49 -7.92 -12.54 -2.14
N LEU A 50 -8.06 -12.81 -3.43
CA LEU A 50 -9.37 -12.96 -4.07
C LEU A 50 -9.51 -14.36 -4.68
N PRO A 51 -10.20 -15.30 -4.00
CA PRO A 51 -10.57 -16.58 -4.59
C PRO A 51 -11.48 -16.39 -5.81
N GLU A 52 -11.35 -17.25 -6.80
CA GLU A 52 -12.21 -17.20 -8.02
C GLU A 52 -13.69 -17.20 -7.67
N SER A 53 -14.11 -18.00 -6.68
CA SER A 53 -15.49 -18.08 -6.19
C SER A 53 -16.04 -16.76 -5.62
N GLU A 54 -15.17 -15.83 -5.24
CA GLU A 54 -15.56 -14.56 -4.63
C GLU A 54 -15.53 -13.37 -5.62
N MET A 55 -15.02 -13.57 -6.83
CA MET A 55 -14.86 -12.47 -7.81
C MET A 55 -16.20 -11.82 -8.15
N GLN A 56 -17.19 -12.64 -8.49
CA GLN A 56 -18.52 -12.14 -8.86
C GLN A 56 -19.20 -11.42 -7.68
N ARG A 57 -19.06 -11.94 -6.46
CA ARG A 57 -19.61 -11.32 -5.24
C ARG A 57 -18.96 -9.97 -4.96
N LEU A 58 -17.64 -9.86 -5.17
CA LEU A 58 -16.94 -8.59 -5.04
C LEU A 58 -17.46 -7.57 -6.04
N VAL A 59 -17.59 -7.95 -7.32
CA VAL A 59 -18.12 -7.08 -8.39
C VAL A 59 -19.50 -6.55 -8.00
N GLU A 60 -20.42 -7.45 -7.62
CA GLU A 60 -21.79 -7.08 -7.25
C GLU A 60 -21.84 -6.14 -6.05
N ALA A 61 -21.06 -6.43 -4.99
CA ALA A 61 -21.01 -5.60 -3.79
C ALA A 61 -20.47 -4.20 -4.08
N ILE A 62 -19.42 -4.07 -4.88
CA ILE A 62 -18.85 -2.78 -5.27
C ILE A 62 -19.81 -2.00 -6.20
N GLN A 63 -20.47 -2.66 -7.12
CA GLN A 63 -21.48 -2.02 -8.00
C GLN A 63 -22.70 -1.52 -7.22
N GLN A 64 -23.10 -2.19 -6.13
CA GLN A 64 -24.16 -1.72 -5.24
C GLN A 64 -23.81 -0.40 -4.53
N LEU A 65 -22.52 -0.08 -4.35
CA LEU A 65 -22.07 1.23 -3.85
C LEU A 65 -22.17 2.33 -4.93
N GLY A 66 -22.46 1.98 -6.18
CA GLY A 66 -22.46 2.87 -7.33
C GLY A 66 -21.08 3.06 -7.97
N TYR A 67 -20.13 2.19 -7.70
CA TYR A 67 -18.78 2.26 -8.26
C TYR A 67 -18.64 1.35 -9.49
N TYR A 68 -17.69 1.71 -10.34
CA TYR A 68 -17.38 0.94 -11.56
C TYR A 68 -16.30 -0.09 -11.26
N VAL A 69 -16.63 -1.34 -11.50
CA VAL A 69 -15.71 -2.49 -11.56
C VAL A 69 -16.37 -3.56 -12.44
N PHE A 70 -15.57 -4.31 -13.19
CA PHE A 70 -16.08 -5.35 -14.10
C PHE A 70 -15.31 -6.65 -13.88
N LEU A 71 -15.99 -7.78 -14.02
CA LEU A 71 -15.39 -9.10 -13.88
C LEU A 71 -14.22 -9.30 -14.86
N ASP A 72 -14.40 -8.86 -16.10
CA ASP A 72 -13.35 -8.97 -17.14
C ASP A 72 -12.07 -8.23 -16.72
N SER A 73 -12.19 -7.08 -16.04
CA SER A 73 -11.02 -6.35 -15.55
C SER A 73 -10.26 -7.10 -14.45
N ILE A 74 -10.96 -7.90 -13.64
CA ILE A 74 -10.33 -8.77 -12.62
C ILE A 74 -9.63 -9.95 -13.30
N VAL A 75 -10.25 -10.55 -14.31
CA VAL A 75 -9.66 -11.65 -15.08
C VAL A 75 -8.41 -11.17 -15.83
N ASP A 76 -8.47 -10.01 -16.48
CA ASP A 76 -7.32 -9.39 -17.14
C ASP A 76 -6.19 -9.10 -16.15
N ALA A 77 -6.52 -8.59 -14.96
CA ALA A 77 -5.55 -8.32 -13.89
C ALA A 77 -4.81 -9.60 -13.46
N LEU A 78 -5.51 -10.73 -13.35
CA LEU A 78 -4.91 -12.04 -13.05
C LEU A 78 -3.94 -12.49 -14.14
N ILE A 79 -4.35 -12.38 -15.41
CA ILE A 79 -3.56 -12.85 -16.54
C ILE A 79 -2.31 -11.99 -16.74
N GLN A 80 -2.45 -10.67 -16.59
CA GLN A 80 -1.39 -9.71 -16.86
C GLN A 80 -0.53 -9.39 -15.62
N ASN A 81 -0.90 -9.89 -14.45
CA ASN A 81 -0.29 -9.53 -13.16
C ASN A 81 -0.24 -8.00 -12.95
N MET A 82 -1.35 -7.34 -13.23
CA MET A 82 -1.55 -5.90 -13.11
C MET A 82 -2.72 -5.62 -12.16
N PRO A 83 -2.82 -4.42 -11.57
CA PRO A 83 -3.99 -4.07 -10.77
C PRO A 83 -5.23 -3.88 -11.65
N PHE A 84 -6.42 -4.16 -11.08
CA PHE A 84 -7.67 -3.64 -11.62
C PHE A 84 -8.13 -2.42 -10.81
N ASN A 85 -9.07 -1.65 -11.36
CA ASN A 85 -9.51 -0.42 -10.74
C ASN A 85 -10.96 -0.51 -10.25
N ILE A 86 -11.22 0.09 -9.09
CA ILE A 86 -12.55 0.47 -8.62
C ILE A 86 -12.65 1.99 -8.73
N ILE A 87 -13.66 2.50 -9.45
CA ILE A 87 -13.75 3.91 -9.79
C ILE A 87 -15.11 4.47 -9.36
N ASP A 88 -15.11 5.57 -8.61
CA ASP A 88 -16.28 6.41 -8.41
C ASP A 88 -16.29 7.51 -9.48
N ALA A 89 -17.13 7.35 -10.51
CA ALA A 89 -17.22 8.32 -11.61
C ALA A 89 -17.82 9.67 -11.16
N THR A 90 -18.45 9.75 -10.01
CA THR A 90 -19.03 10.99 -9.49
C THR A 90 -17.97 11.91 -8.89
N SER A 91 -17.04 11.33 -8.15
CA SER A 91 -15.95 12.06 -7.48
C SER A 91 -14.62 12.01 -8.25
N GLY A 92 -14.47 11.04 -9.15
CA GLY A 92 -13.20 10.76 -9.83
C GLY A 92 -12.19 9.98 -8.96
N TYR A 93 -12.59 9.53 -7.77
CA TYR A 93 -11.71 8.72 -6.93
C TYR A 93 -11.50 7.32 -7.48
N LYS A 94 -10.30 6.79 -7.25
CA LYS A 94 -9.86 5.50 -7.77
C LYS A 94 -9.18 4.68 -6.68
N ALA A 95 -9.46 3.38 -6.66
CA ALA A 95 -8.70 2.40 -5.92
C ALA A 95 -8.02 1.45 -6.91
N ASP A 96 -6.71 1.27 -6.74
CA ASP A 96 -5.91 0.30 -7.49
C ASP A 96 -5.85 -0.99 -6.66
N ILE A 97 -6.45 -2.06 -7.18
CA ILE A 97 -6.58 -3.33 -6.48
C ILE A 97 -5.59 -4.33 -7.07
N PHE A 98 -4.64 -4.74 -6.25
CA PHE A 98 -3.61 -5.72 -6.58
C PHE A 98 -4.03 -7.10 -6.09
N LEU A 99 -4.06 -8.07 -6.99
CA LEU A 99 -4.29 -9.45 -6.61
C LEU A 99 -3.00 -10.05 -6.05
N VAL A 100 -3.07 -10.53 -4.82
CA VAL A 100 -1.92 -11.11 -4.13
C VAL A 100 -1.54 -12.43 -4.77
N ALA A 101 -0.32 -12.51 -5.29
CA ALA A 101 0.25 -13.75 -5.78
C ALA A 101 0.72 -14.64 -4.61
N PRO A 102 0.76 -15.98 -4.76
CA PRO A 102 1.23 -16.87 -3.71
C PRO A 102 2.77 -16.88 -3.60
N THR A 103 3.40 -15.69 -3.65
CA THR A 103 4.85 -15.56 -3.46
C THR A 103 5.20 -15.46 -1.99
N PRO A 104 6.43 -15.87 -1.58
CA PRO A 104 6.85 -15.72 -0.19
C PRO A 104 6.81 -14.27 0.31
N LEU A 105 7.14 -13.29 -0.54
CA LEU A 105 7.07 -11.87 -0.19
C LEU A 105 5.62 -11.46 0.09
N ASP A 106 4.70 -11.71 -0.84
CA ASP A 106 3.30 -11.27 -0.69
C ASP A 106 2.62 -11.92 0.52
N GLN A 107 2.93 -13.19 0.80
CA GLN A 107 2.46 -13.89 2.00
C GLN A 107 3.01 -13.23 3.28
N SER A 108 4.32 -12.91 3.30
CA SER A 108 4.95 -12.24 4.43
C SER A 108 4.33 -10.87 4.69
N VAL A 109 4.10 -10.07 3.65
CA VAL A 109 3.48 -8.74 3.71
C VAL A 109 2.08 -8.79 4.33
N LEU A 110 1.24 -9.72 3.88
CA LEU A 110 -0.10 -9.88 4.45
C LEU A 110 -0.06 -10.33 5.90
N ALA A 111 0.83 -11.28 6.25
CA ALA A 111 0.99 -11.76 7.62
C ALA A 111 1.47 -10.66 8.56
N ARG A 112 2.33 -9.75 8.08
CA ARG A 112 2.89 -8.62 8.85
C ARG A 112 1.98 -7.40 8.86
N SER A 113 0.90 -7.37 8.04
CA SER A 113 -0.02 -6.24 7.98
C SER A 113 -0.62 -5.94 9.37
N ARG A 114 -0.72 -4.67 9.70
CA ARG A 114 -1.19 -4.22 11.03
C ARG A 114 -2.49 -3.45 10.90
N ARG A 115 -3.42 -3.67 11.82
CA ARG A 115 -4.63 -2.86 11.91
C ARG A 115 -4.27 -1.51 12.54
N MET A 116 -4.53 -0.44 11.81
CA MET A 116 -4.20 0.94 12.21
C MET A 116 -5.38 1.86 12.00
N VAL A 117 -5.50 2.91 12.82
CA VAL A 117 -6.46 3.98 12.60
C VAL A 117 -6.01 4.79 11.38
N TYR A 118 -6.85 4.86 10.36
CA TYR A 118 -6.60 5.67 9.16
C TYR A 118 -7.43 6.96 9.12
N ASP A 119 -8.49 7.04 9.90
CA ASP A 119 -9.30 8.23 10.10
C ASP A 119 -9.50 8.49 11.59
N THR A 120 -8.83 9.52 12.10
CA THR A 120 -8.90 9.91 13.52
C THR A 120 -10.21 10.56 13.89
N THR A 121 -11.02 11.01 12.92
CA THR A 121 -12.32 11.63 13.18
C THR A 121 -13.38 10.57 13.54
N THR A 122 -13.34 9.44 12.85
CA THR A 122 -14.29 8.33 13.03
C THR A 122 -13.69 7.16 13.80
N ASN A 123 -12.40 7.18 14.13
CA ASN A 123 -11.62 6.03 14.61
C ASN A 123 -11.67 4.82 13.68
N ALA A 124 -11.92 5.03 12.39
CA ALA A 124 -11.95 3.95 11.42
C ALA A 124 -10.57 3.31 11.28
N THR A 125 -10.53 1.99 11.26
CA THR A 125 -9.30 1.21 11.18
C THR A 125 -9.25 0.38 9.91
N ALA A 126 -8.05 0.15 9.38
CA ALA A 126 -7.81 -0.73 8.25
C ALA A 126 -6.51 -1.52 8.45
N ARG A 127 -6.32 -2.59 7.68
CA ARG A 127 -5.03 -3.28 7.62
C ARG A 127 -4.10 -2.54 6.67
N LEU A 128 -2.94 -2.14 7.17
CA LEU A 128 -1.88 -1.49 6.39
C LEU A 128 -0.65 -2.40 6.33
N TYR A 129 0.12 -2.28 5.27
CA TYR A 129 1.46 -2.85 5.20
C TYR A 129 2.28 -2.38 6.39
N SER A 130 3.23 -3.18 6.85
CA SER A 130 4.24 -2.70 7.80
C SER A 130 5.13 -1.64 7.14
N PRO A 131 5.79 -0.76 7.90
CA PRO A 131 6.68 0.24 7.31
C PRO A 131 7.82 -0.40 6.50
N GLU A 132 8.31 -1.56 6.94
CA GLU A 132 9.33 -2.33 6.22
C GLU A 132 8.79 -2.82 4.87
N ASP A 133 7.57 -3.35 4.84
CA ASP A 133 6.94 -3.84 3.61
C ASP A 133 6.66 -2.69 2.63
N VAL A 134 6.27 -1.52 3.12
CA VAL A 134 6.16 -0.31 2.30
C VAL A 134 7.50 0.05 1.66
N ILE A 135 8.61 0.00 2.41
CA ILE A 135 9.96 0.25 1.90
C ILE A 135 10.29 -0.76 0.79
N ILE A 136 10.08 -2.05 1.04
CA ILE A 136 10.40 -3.13 0.08
C ILE A 136 9.65 -2.95 -1.24
N TYR A 137 8.32 -2.68 -1.19
CA TYR A 137 7.55 -2.45 -2.41
C TYR A 137 7.96 -1.16 -3.14
N LYS A 138 8.32 -0.10 -2.41
CA LYS A 138 8.83 1.11 -3.04
C LYS A 138 10.20 0.90 -3.70
N LEU A 139 11.07 0.09 -3.14
CA LEU A 139 12.31 -0.35 -3.80
C LEU A 139 12.00 -1.12 -5.09
N LYS A 140 11.08 -2.10 -5.03
CA LYS A 140 10.62 -2.87 -6.20
C LYS A 140 10.08 -1.96 -7.30
N TYR A 141 9.17 -1.05 -6.98
CA TYR A 141 8.60 -0.11 -7.95
C TYR A 141 9.62 0.90 -8.47
N PHE A 142 10.59 1.32 -7.66
CA PHE A 142 11.70 2.15 -8.12
C PHE A 142 12.53 1.43 -9.19
N LEU A 143 12.82 0.15 -9.02
CA LEU A 143 13.56 -0.61 -10.04
C LEU A 143 12.80 -0.69 -11.36
N MET A 144 11.47 -0.79 -11.33
CA MET A 144 10.62 -0.87 -12.53
C MET A 144 10.51 0.47 -13.27
N GLY A 145 10.27 1.57 -12.54
CA GLY A 145 9.91 2.86 -13.13
C GLY A 145 10.90 4.00 -12.88
N ARG A 146 11.96 3.79 -12.08
CA ARG A 146 12.98 4.78 -11.71
C ARG A 146 12.44 6.11 -11.14
N SER A 147 11.22 6.11 -10.61
CA SER A 147 10.60 7.31 -10.06
C SER A 147 11.23 7.70 -8.72
N GLN A 148 11.81 8.89 -8.66
CA GLN A 148 12.43 9.46 -7.44
C GLN A 148 11.43 9.64 -6.29
N LYS A 149 10.11 9.64 -6.57
CA LYS A 149 9.06 9.68 -5.55
C LYS A 149 9.19 8.50 -4.57
N HIS A 150 9.52 7.30 -5.08
CA HIS A 150 9.67 6.13 -4.22
C HIS A 150 10.84 6.27 -3.26
N LEU A 151 11.97 6.81 -3.70
CA LEU A 151 13.13 7.03 -2.83
C LEU A 151 12.87 8.08 -1.77
N ARG A 152 12.16 9.17 -2.11
CA ARG A 152 11.74 10.19 -1.14
C ARG A 152 10.81 9.62 -0.07
N ASP A 153 9.84 8.81 -0.47
CA ASP A 153 8.91 8.16 0.46
C ASP A 153 9.68 7.21 1.41
N ILE A 154 10.67 6.44 0.90
CA ILE A 154 11.54 5.59 1.73
C ILE A 154 12.33 6.44 2.71
N GLY A 155 12.96 7.52 2.25
CA GLY A 155 13.72 8.44 3.11
C GLY A 155 12.88 9.01 4.25
N ALA A 156 11.63 9.42 3.95
CA ALA A 156 10.70 9.92 4.96
C ALA A 156 10.34 8.84 6.00
N ILE A 157 10.12 7.60 5.59
CA ILE A 157 9.88 6.48 6.51
C ILE A 157 11.11 6.21 7.38
N LEU A 158 12.32 6.21 6.81
CA LEU A 158 13.56 6.04 7.57
C LEU A 158 13.72 7.12 8.66
N ILE A 159 13.42 8.37 8.32
CA ILE A 159 13.53 9.50 9.28
C ILE A 159 12.52 9.34 10.43
N VAL A 160 11.27 8.99 10.12
CA VAL A 160 10.21 8.94 11.13
C VAL A 160 10.29 7.67 11.99
N GLN A 161 10.53 6.52 11.37
CA GLN A 161 10.52 5.22 12.07
C GLN A 161 11.88 4.89 12.71
N GLY A 162 12.98 5.34 12.12
CA GLY A 162 14.32 5.22 12.70
C GLY A 162 14.65 3.81 13.17
N THR A 163 15.01 3.70 14.46
CA THR A 163 15.40 2.43 15.09
C THR A 163 14.26 1.43 15.31
N ALA A 164 13.02 1.81 15.06
CA ALA A 164 11.87 0.90 15.16
C ALA A 164 11.75 -0.07 13.98
N LEU A 165 12.51 0.15 12.90
CA LEU A 165 12.51 -0.70 11.69
C LEU A 165 13.34 -1.96 11.89
N ASP A 166 12.85 -3.07 11.34
CA ASP A 166 13.62 -4.29 11.17
C ASP A 166 14.50 -4.19 9.90
N TYR A 167 15.70 -3.65 10.07
CA TYR A 167 16.68 -3.48 8.99
C TYR A 167 17.14 -4.83 8.41
N GLY A 168 17.14 -5.90 9.20
CA GLY A 168 17.49 -7.24 8.74
C GLY A 168 16.45 -7.78 7.77
N TYR A 169 15.18 -7.62 8.10
CA TYR A 169 14.05 -7.97 7.22
C TYR A 169 14.09 -7.17 5.90
N ILE A 170 14.31 -5.86 5.98
CA ILE A 170 14.40 -5.02 4.77
C ILE A 170 15.57 -5.45 3.89
N ALA A 171 16.75 -5.71 4.48
CA ALA A 171 17.94 -6.12 3.73
C ALA A 171 17.74 -7.47 3.04
N HIS A 172 17.12 -8.45 3.71
CA HIS A 172 16.78 -9.75 3.13
C HIS A 172 15.89 -9.58 1.90
N TRP A 173 14.76 -8.88 2.03
CA TRP A 173 13.84 -8.71 0.91
C TRP A 173 14.37 -7.77 -0.18
N ALA A 174 15.18 -6.77 0.17
CA ALA A 174 15.86 -5.95 -0.83
C ALA A 174 16.78 -6.80 -1.72
N GLN A 175 17.44 -7.83 -1.15
CA GLN A 175 18.23 -8.79 -1.91
C GLN A 175 17.34 -9.62 -2.84
N GLU A 176 16.25 -10.19 -2.31
CA GLU A 176 15.32 -11.05 -3.07
C GLU A 176 14.67 -10.31 -4.26
N VAL A 177 14.37 -9.01 -4.12
CA VAL A 177 13.80 -8.20 -5.21
C VAL A 177 14.87 -7.52 -6.09
N GLY A 178 16.17 -7.77 -5.86
CA GLY A 178 17.27 -7.20 -6.65
C GLY A 178 17.55 -5.72 -6.37
N ALA A 179 17.16 -5.20 -5.20
CA ALA A 179 17.28 -3.79 -4.82
C ALA A 179 18.42 -3.49 -3.84
N THR A 180 19.33 -4.43 -3.60
CA THR A 180 20.40 -4.33 -2.57
C THR A 180 21.22 -3.06 -2.70
N GLU A 181 21.65 -2.68 -3.91
CA GLU A 181 22.47 -1.48 -4.12
C GLU A 181 21.71 -0.21 -3.77
N VAL A 182 20.46 -0.10 -4.22
CA VAL A 182 19.59 1.05 -3.96
C VAL A 182 19.33 1.18 -2.46
N TRP A 183 19.04 0.07 -1.79
CA TRP A 183 18.84 0.03 -0.35
C TRP A 183 20.08 0.49 0.41
N ASN A 184 21.26 -0.03 0.08
CA ASN A 184 22.51 0.33 0.74
C ASN A 184 22.86 1.81 0.56
N GLN A 185 22.63 2.38 -0.62
CA GLN A 185 22.83 3.80 -0.88
C GLN A 185 21.91 4.67 -0.02
N LEU A 186 20.61 4.37 0.02
CA LEU A 186 19.64 5.09 0.85
C LEU A 186 19.97 5.01 2.34
N LEU A 187 20.34 3.84 2.81
CA LEU A 187 20.71 3.63 4.20
C LEU A 187 21.98 4.39 4.60
N ALA A 188 22.97 4.43 3.71
CA ALA A 188 24.21 5.19 3.92
C ALA A 188 23.92 6.70 3.97
N GLU A 189 23.04 7.20 3.10
CA GLU A 189 22.62 8.60 3.10
C GLU A 189 21.85 8.97 4.38
N TYR A 190 20.89 8.13 4.77
CA TYR A 190 20.14 8.32 6.02
C TYR A 190 21.07 8.37 7.24
N ARG A 191 22.01 7.43 7.37
CA ARG A 191 22.96 7.41 8.50
C ARG A 191 23.85 8.65 8.55
N ARG A 192 24.30 9.16 7.42
CA ARG A 192 25.11 10.36 7.31
C ARG A 192 24.35 11.61 7.77
N THR A 193 23.09 11.77 7.33
CA THR A 193 22.24 12.90 7.73
C THR A 193 21.85 12.83 9.20
N SER A 194 21.53 11.65 9.71
CA SER A 194 21.18 11.46 11.13
C SER A 194 22.34 11.74 12.07
N SER A 195 23.58 11.42 11.66
CA SER A 195 24.78 11.72 12.46
C SER A 195 25.11 13.22 12.52
N GLN A 196 24.70 14.00 11.52
CA GLN A 196 24.91 15.45 11.47
C GLN A 196 23.83 16.23 12.24
N SER A 197 22.69 15.61 12.53
CA SER A 197 21.55 16.24 13.22
C SER A 197 21.57 16.06 14.74
N SER A 198 22.55 15.32 15.29
CA SER A 198 22.77 15.24 16.73
C SER A 198 23.74 16.36 17.11
N PRO A 199 23.30 17.48 17.73
CA PRO A 199 24.22 18.44 18.29
C PRO A 199 24.94 17.78 19.49
N ASP A 200 26.25 17.96 19.56
CA ASP A 200 27.06 17.61 20.71
C ASP A 200 26.41 18.20 21.98
N VAL A 201 25.99 17.33 22.89
CA VAL A 201 25.58 17.70 24.26
C VAL A 201 26.78 17.55 25.18
#